data_2c99a2442accca55d7674ab513b50d77
#
_entry.id   2c99a2442accca55d7674ab513b50d77
#
_cell.length_a   1.000
_cell.length_b   1.000
_cell.length_c   1.000
_cell.angle_alpha   90.00
_cell.angle_beta   90.00
_cell.angle_gamma   90.00
#
_symmetry.space_group_name_H-M   'P 1'
#
loop_
_entity.id
_entity.type
_entity.pdbx_description
1 polymer ?
#
loop_
_entity_poly.entity_id
_entity_poly.type
_entity_poly.pdbx_seq_one_letter_code
_entity_poly.pdbx_strand_id
1 'polypeptide(L)'
;MTKIKEIRTKVYQWNGKTVPPQNNFCTNASDLLYEKSDAMSSFRFHEWLICEVETNDGHVGIGNAALAPQLVKNTIDTYLKPLVIGEDPFDYSYIWEKMYRKTLNWG
;
A
#
# COMPACT_ATOMS: atom_id res chain seq x y z
N MET A 1 -17.06 14.41 -18.14
CA MET A 1 -15.72 14.59 -17.58
C MET A 1 -15.36 13.36 -16.74
N THR A 2 -14.19 12.81 -16.96
CA THR A 2 -13.73 11.63 -16.23
C THR A 2 -13.36 12.02 -14.81
N LYS A 3 -13.87 11.27 -13.85
CA LYS A 3 -13.59 11.49 -12.42
C LYS A 3 -13.33 10.16 -11.73
N ILE A 4 -12.53 10.20 -10.69
CA ILE A 4 -12.32 9.06 -9.83
C ILE A 4 -13.59 8.82 -9.02
N LYS A 5 -14.19 7.67 -9.22
CA LYS A 5 -15.48 7.31 -8.62
C LYS A 5 -15.30 6.51 -7.34
N GLU A 6 -14.36 5.57 -7.32
CA GLU A 6 -14.16 4.67 -6.20
C GLU A 6 -12.72 4.24 -6.06
N ILE A 7 -12.29 4.01 -4.83
CA ILE A 7 -11.00 3.43 -4.50
C ILE A 7 -11.26 2.26 -3.57
N ARG A 8 -10.80 1.08 -3.96
CA ARG A 8 -10.96 -0.14 -3.18
C ARG A 8 -9.60 -0.71 -2.82
N THR A 9 -9.45 -1.11 -1.57
CA THR A 9 -8.23 -1.73 -1.09
C THR A 9 -8.53 -3.11 -0.53
N LYS A 10 -7.62 -4.05 -0.77
CA LYS A 10 -7.74 -5.40 -0.23
C LYS A 10 -6.35 -5.95 0.06
N VAL A 11 -6.20 -6.53 1.25
CA VAL A 11 -4.97 -7.21 1.63
C VAL A 11 -5.11 -8.70 1.31
N TYR A 12 -4.13 -9.22 0.57
CA TYR A 12 -4.02 -10.63 0.24
C TYR A 12 -2.91 -11.24 1.08
N GLN A 13 -3.17 -12.41 1.61
CA GLN A 13 -2.21 -13.14 2.42
C GLN A 13 -1.85 -14.45 1.73
N TRP A 14 -0.55 -14.74 1.70
CA TRP A 14 -0.06 -16.03 1.24
C TRP A 14 0.18 -16.94 2.44
N ASN A 15 -0.46 -18.11 2.45
CA ASN A 15 -0.38 -19.06 3.56
C ASN A 15 0.60 -20.21 3.30
N GLY A 16 1.44 -20.09 2.28
CA GLY A 16 2.46 -21.08 1.99
C GLY A 16 3.61 -21.03 2.99
N LYS A 17 4.46 -22.05 2.92
CA LYS A 17 5.64 -22.12 3.76
C LYS A 17 6.72 -21.18 3.21
N THR A 18 7.39 -20.47 4.11
CA THR A 18 8.54 -19.66 3.76
C THR A 18 9.81 -20.32 4.27
N VAL A 19 10.87 -20.16 3.49
CA VAL A 19 12.21 -20.61 3.90
C VAL A 19 12.89 -19.41 4.57
N PRO A 20 13.43 -19.57 5.81
CA PRO A 20 14.20 -18.49 6.44
C PRO A 20 15.37 -18.08 5.57
N PRO A 21 15.81 -16.81 5.63
CA PRO A 21 17.01 -16.39 4.94
C PRO A 21 18.20 -17.26 5.35
N GLN A 22 18.95 -17.72 4.36
CA GLN A 22 20.07 -18.61 4.62
C GLN A 22 21.35 -17.88 5.03
N ASN A 23 21.31 -16.56 5.04
CA ASN A 23 22.43 -15.74 5.47
C ASN A 23 21.92 -14.70 6.47
N ASN A 24 22.84 -14.05 7.16
CA ASN A 24 22.53 -13.02 8.15
C ASN A 24 22.43 -11.64 7.53
N PHE A 25 22.07 -11.58 6.27
CA PHE A 25 21.99 -10.33 5.54
C PHE A 25 20.65 -9.65 5.82
N CYS A 26 20.69 -8.43 6.37
CA CYS A 26 19.50 -7.64 6.59
C CYS A 26 19.10 -6.91 5.32
N THR A 27 17.85 -7.08 4.89
CA THR A 27 17.33 -6.41 3.70
C THR A 27 16.62 -5.11 4.04
N ASN A 28 16.20 -4.93 5.28
CA ASN A 28 15.60 -3.67 5.76
C ASN A 28 15.75 -3.57 7.28
N ALA A 29 15.44 -2.39 7.82
CA ALA A 29 15.64 -2.11 9.24
C ALA A 29 14.80 -3.00 10.16
N SER A 30 13.65 -3.47 9.72
CA SER A 30 12.79 -4.31 10.56
C SER A 30 13.41 -5.68 10.83
N ASP A 31 14.28 -6.16 9.96
CA ASP A 31 14.96 -7.45 10.17
C ASP A 31 15.86 -7.44 11.40
N LEU A 32 16.29 -6.26 11.86
CA LEU A 32 17.11 -6.12 13.05
C LEU A 32 16.34 -6.24 14.35
N LEU A 33 15.02 -6.10 14.29
CA LEU A 33 14.17 -6.03 15.48
C LEU A 33 13.62 -7.38 15.91
N TYR A 34 13.71 -8.39 15.05
CA TYR A 34 13.01 -9.64 15.27
C TYR A 34 13.95 -10.82 15.45
N GLU A 35 13.50 -11.76 16.27
CA GLU A 35 14.21 -12.99 16.47
C GLU A 35 14.26 -13.83 15.19
N LYS A 36 15.32 -14.60 15.05
CA LYS A 36 15.52 -15.44 13.86
C LYS A 36 14.40 -16.46 13.64
N SER A 37 13.73 -16.87 14.70
CA SER A 37 12.64 -17.85 14.64
C SER A 37 11.33 -17.25 14.16
N ASP A 38 11.19 -15.95 14.20
CA ASP A 38 9.94 -15.28 13.83
C ASP A 38 9.93 -14.95 12.34
N ALA A 39 9.47 -15.92 11.56
CA ALA A 39 9.41 -15.79 10.11
C ALA A 39 8.44 -14.71 9.64
N MET A 40 7.46 -14.37 10.47
CA MET A 40 6.45 -13.35 10.12
C MET A 40 6.99 -11.93 10.30
N SER A 41 8.04 -11.78 11.08
CA SER A 41 8.60 -10.48 11.41
C SER A 41 9.70 -10.03 10.46
N SER A 42 10.30 -10.96 9.70
CA SER A 42 11.34 -10.62 8.75
C SER A 42 10.72 -10.07 7.47
N PHE A 43 11.55 -9.39 6.68
CA PHE A 43 11.11 -8.84 5.39
C PHE A 43 10.80 -9.98 4.43
N ARG A 44 9.53 -10.33 4.36
CA ARG A 44 9.01 -11.37 3.47
C ARG A 44 7.67 -10.94 2.92
N PHE A 45 7.39 -11.36 1.72
CA PHE A 45 6.14 -11.01 1.04
C PHE A 45 5.03 -12.02 1.39
N HIS A 46 4.63 -12.03 2.66
CA HIS A 46 3.49 -12.84 3.13
C HIS A 46 2.16 -12.21 2.82
N GLU A 47 2.13 -10.90 2.86
CA GLU A 47 0.93 -10.11 2.65
C GLU A 47 1.24 -8.95 1.73
N TRP A 48 0.26 -8.59 0.92
CA TRP A 48 0.35 -7.37 0.14
C TRP A 48 -1.02 -6.80 -0.13
N LEU A 49 -1.04 -5.50 -0.31
CA LEU A 49 -2.23 -4.74 -0.62
C LEU A 49 -2.37 -4.59 -2.12
N ILE A 50 -3.59 -4.77 -2.61
CA ILE A 50 -3.97 -4.35 -3.95
C ILE A 50 -4.94 -3.18 -3.79
N CYS A 51 -4.66 -2.10 -4.50
CA CYS A 51 -5.51 -0.92 -4.57
C CYS A 51 -6.05 -0.78 -5.99
N GLU A 52 -7.37 -0.66 -6.10
CA GLU A 52 -8.02 -0.41 -7.37
C GLU A 52 -8.62 1.00 -7.35
N VAL A 53 -8.38 1.75 -8.42
CA VAL A 53 -8.95 3.07 -8.62
C VAL A 53 -9.87 2.99 -9.83
N GLU A 54 -11.14 3.23 -9.62
CA GLU A 54 -12.16 3.17 -10.67
C GLU A 54 -12.64 4.56 -11.04
N THR A 55 -12.74 4.81 -12.34
CA THR A 55 -13.31 6.06 -12.85
C THR A 55 -14.78 5.88 -13.20
N ASN A 56 -15.48 7.00 -13.33
CA ASN A 56 -16.92 6.99 -13.66
C ASN A 56 -17.23 6.47 -15.06
N ASP A 57 -16.23 6.36 -15.92
CA ASP A 57 -16.38 5.78 -17.26
C ASP A 57 -15.92 4.32 -17.33
N GLY A 58 -15.66 3.68 -16.19
CA GLY A 58 -15.42 2.25 -16.11
C GLY A 58 -13.97 1.80 -16.22
N HIS A 59 -13.02 2.72 -16.28
CA HIS A 59 -11.60 2.35 -16.24
C HIS A 59 -11.18 2.01 -14.82
N VAL A 60 -10.34 1.00 -14.67
CA VAL A 60 -9.79 0.56 -13.37
C VAL A 60 -8.28 0.51 -13.47
N GLY A 61 -7.60 1.28 -12.61
CA GLY A 61 -6.18 1.22 -12.43
C GLY A 61 -5.84 0.41 -11.18
N ILE A 62 -4.69 -0.25 -11.17
CA ILE A 62 -4.27 -1.11 -10.07
C ILE A 62 -2.89 -0.67 -9.57
N GLY A 63 -2.76 -0.58 -8.25
CA GLY A 63 -1.49 -0.39 -7.57
C GLY A 63 -1.34 -1.41 -6.45
N ASN A 64 -0.12 -1.53 -5.90
CA ASN A 64 0.12 -2.46 -4.82
C ASN A 64 1.12 -1.90 -3.80
N ALA A 65 1.12 -2.49 -2.61
CA ALA A 65 2.09 -2.21 -1.56
C ALA A 65 2.37 -3.50 -0.79
N ALA A 66 3.63 -3.81 -0.59
CA ALA A 66 4.06 -5.05 0.04
C ALA A 66 4.53 -4.88 1.48
N LEU A 67 5.00 -3.70 1.84
CA LEU A 67 5.47 -3.41 3.20
C LEU A 67 4.34 -2.84 4.04
N ALA A 68 4.10 -3.45 5.20
CA ALA A 68 3.07 -3.02 6.15
C ALA A 68 1.71 -2.78 5.46
N PRO A 69 1.14 -3.77 4.76
CA PRO A 69 -0.04 -3.54 3.93
C PRO A 69 -1.27 -3.08 4.73
N GLN A 70 -1.40 -3.48 5.99
CA GLN A 70 -2.51 -3.02 6.83
C GLN A 70 -2.40 -1.53 7.17
N LEU A 71 -1.18 -1.05 7.39
CA LEU A 71 -0.94 0.36 7.62
C LEU A 71 -1.27 1.17 6.36
N VAL A 72 -0.81 0.70 5.22
CA VAL A 72 -1.09 1.35 3.93
C VAL A 72 -2.59 1.34 3.64
N LYS A 73 -3.27 0.22 3.89
CA LYS A 73 -4.71 0.12 3.70
C LYS A 73 -5.45 1.16 4.54
N ASN A 74 -5.12 1.27 5.82
CA ASN A 74 -5.76 2.25 6.69
C ASN A 74 -5.47 3.68 6.22
N THR A 75 -4.26 3.95 5.79
CA THR A 75 -3.89 5.27 5.27
C THR A 75 -4.72 5.62 4.04
N ILE A 76 -4.86 4.69 3.10
CA ILE A 76 -5.65 4.92 1.89
C ILE A 76 -7.12 5.10 2.25
N ASP A 77 -7.70 4.15 2.97
CA ASP A 77 -9.14 4.12 3.20
C ASP A 77 -9.61 5.29 4.06
N THR A 78 -8.84 5.65 5.07
CA THR A 78 -9.23 6.66 6.07
C THR A 78 -8.82 8.07 5.66
N TYR A 79 -7.62 8.23 5.11
CA TYR A 79 -7.02 9.56 4.95
C TYR A 79 -6.87 10.00 3.51
N LEU A 80 -6.50 9.11 2.59
CA LEU A 80 -6.21 9.51 1.21
C LEU A 80 -7.44 9.44 0.31
N LYS A 81 -8.26 8.42 0.46
CA LYS A 81 -9.45 8.25 -0.36
C LYS A 81 -10.36 9.49 -0.39
N PRO A 82 -10.68 10.11 0.76
CA PRO A 82 -11.53 11.31 0.73
C PRO A 82 -10.92 12.48 -0.05
N LEU A 83 -9.60 12.52 -0.19
CA LEU A 83 -8.92 13.58 -0.94
C LEU A 83 -8.98 13.37 -2.45
N VAL A 84 -9.13 12.13 -2.88
CA VAL A 84 -8.93 11.71 -4.26
C VAL A 84 -10.25 11.47 -4.99
N ILE A 85 -11.27 11.00 -4.28
CA ILE A 85 -12.60 10.79 -4.87
C ILE A 85 -13.12 12.10 -5.47
N GLY A 86 -13.59 12.03 -6.71
CA GLY A 86 -14.14 13.17 -7.43
C GLY A 86 -13.10 13.94 -8.24
N GLU A 87 -11.82 13.64 -8.09
CA GLU A 87 -10.76 14.30 -8.85
C GLU A 87 -10.67 13.74 -10.27
N ASP A 88 -10.13 14.55 -11.17
CA ASP A 88 -9.80 14.13 -12.52
C ASP A 88 -8.53 13.27 -12.46
N PRO A 89 -8.57 12.00 -12.92
CA PRO A 89 -7.39 11.13 -12.83
C PRO A 89 -6.21 11.62 -13.68
N PHE A 90 -6.44 12.49 -14.65
CA PHE A 90 -5.37 13.07 -15.45
C PHE A 90 -4.60 14.16 -14.70
N ASP A 91 -5.17 14.69 -13.61
CA ASP A 91 -4.50 15.65 -12.73
C ASP A 91 -3.64 14.92 -11.66
N TYR A 92 -2.92 13.89 -12.07
CA TYR A 92 -2.20 13.02 -11.14
C TYR A 92 -1.10 13.76 -10.35
N SER A 93 -0.47 14.77 -10.94
CA SER A 93 0.53 15.57 -10.21
C SER A 93 -0.10 16.37 -9.09
N TYR A 94 -1.28 16.95 -9.32
CA TYR A 94 -2.05 17.67 -8.32
C TYR A 94 -2.53 16.72 -7.21
N ILE A 95 -3.04 15.55 -7.61
CA ILE A 95 -3.50 14.53 -6.66
C ILE A 95 -2.34 14.06 -5.77
N TRP A 96 -1.17 13.81 -6.38
CA TRP A 96 0.03 13.43 -5.64
C TRP A 96 0.40 14.50 -4.62
N GLU A 97 0.40 15.77 -5.03
CA GLU A 97 0.74 16.89 -4.16
C GLU A 97 -0.24 17.01 -2.99
N LYS A 98 -1.54 16.83 -3.24
CA LYS A 98 -2.56 16.82 -2.18
C LYS A 98 -2.26 15.75 -1.14
N MET A 99 -2.01 14.54 -1.60
CA MET A 99 -1.70 13.41 -0.71
C MET A 99 -0.41 13.65 0.06
N TYR A 100 0.62 14.14 -0.62
CA TYR A 100 1.91 14.44 -0.01
C TYR A 100 1.77 15.47 1.11
N ARG A 101 1.09 16.58 0.85
CA ARG A 101 0.89 17.63 1.86
C ARG A 101 0.07 17.14 3.04
N LYS A 102 -0.92 16.30 2.79
CA LYS A 102 -1.74 15.74 3.87
C LYS A 102 -0.92 14.86 4.80
N THR A 103 0.03 14.12 4.27
CA THR A 103 0.81 13.15 5.03
C THR A 103 2.20 13.63 5.44
N LEU A 104 2.55 14.87 5.10
CA LEU A 104 3.90 15.40 5.29
C LEU A 104 4.38 15.33 6.74
N ASN A 105 3.47 15.57 7.70
CA ASN A 105 3.81 15.56 9.12
C ASN A 105 3.80 14.17 9.75
N TRP A 106 3.51 13.14 8.98
CA TRP A 106 3.43 11.77 9.52
C TRP A 106 4.72 10.96 9.29
N GLY A 107 5.69 11.55 8.59
CA GLY A 107 6.94 10.89 8.27
C GLY A 107 7.08 10.47 6.82
#